data_68cb47cf372c2d021e05765013f2e6b2
#
_entry.id   68cb47cf372c2d021e05765013f2e6b2
#
_cell.length_a   1.000
_cell.length_b   1.000
_cell.length_c   1.000
_cell.angle_alpha   90.00
_cell.angle_beta   90.00
_cell.angle_gamma   90.00
#
_symmetry.space_group_name_H-M   'P 1'
#
loop_
_entity.id
_entity.type
_entity.pdbx_description
1 polymer ?
#
loop_
_entity_poly.entity_id
_entity_poly.type
_entity_poly.pdbx_seq_one_letter_code
_entity_poly.pdbx_strand_id
1 'polypeptide(L)'
;MGKCRAQSGAMCPSYQVTQEERYSTRGRAHLLHEMVRGEVIKDGWNNKDIADSFEHCLSCKACKTECPTQVDIATYKAEFMAAHYANKRRPVSHYPLAYIGNLLPKLSRFSGLVNMLQSGIIGKLAQHVLGLSSEKGLPKLAPQSFTNWAKKNAFRQDPQFYRFGAQDQPMVVLWADSVNNHYRPQLLQSAVNVLLKSGHQVAVAKQHFCCGRPLYEYGFLAQALKQLTLILDG
;
A
#
# COMPACT_ATOMS: atom_id res chain seq x y z
N MET A 1 5.00 -14.42 26.47
CA MET A 1 5.73 -14.46 25.20
C MET A 1 4.88 -15.19 24.15
N GLY A 2 5.07 -14.93 22.85
CA GLY A 2 4.39 -15.67 21.80
C GLY A 2 3.08 -15.06 21.27
N LYS A 3 2.77 -13.78 21.52
CA LYS A 3 1.60 -13.10 20.93
C LYS A 3 1.51 -13.25 19.40
N CYS A 4 2.64 -13.33 18.70
CA CYS A 4 2.70 -13.52 17.24
C CYS A 4 2.24 -14.92 16.76
N ARG A 5 1.99 -15.84 17.68
CA ARG A 5 1.43 -17.18 17.44
C ARG A 5 0.03 -17.36 18.03
N ALA A 6 -0.56 -16.28 18.54
CA ALA A 6 -1.95 -16.34 19.00
C ALA A 6 -2.90 -16.44 17.80
N GLN A 7 -4.00 -17.12 17.99
CA GLN A 7 -5.08 -17.22 16.99
C GLN A 7 -6.02 -16.00 17.01
N SER A 8 -5.79 -15.10 17.96
CA SER A 8 -6.55 -13.85 18.12
C SER A 8 -5.63 -12.65 18.11
N GLY A 9 -6.16 -11.48 17.77
CA GLY A 9 -5.39 -10.25 17.64
C GLY A 9 -4.99 -9.94 16.18
N ALA A 10 -4.21 -8.88 15.98
CA ALA A 10 -3.85 -8.40 14.65
C ALA A 10 -2.48 -8.92 14.16
N MET A 11 -1.68 -9.55 15.04
CA MET A 11 -0.34 -10.01 14.67
C MET A 11 -0.36 -11.22 13.73
N CYS A 12 0.45 -11.13 12.68
CA CYS A 12 0.75 -12.24 11.77
C CYS A 12 -0.48 -12.96 11.20
N PRO A 13 -1.33 -12.29 10.41
CA PRO A 13 -2.48 -12.95 9.76
C PRO A 13 -2.07 -14.18 8.94
N SER A 14 -0.90 -14.16 8.31
CA SER A 14 -0.35 -15.30 7.58
C SER A 14 -0.14 -16.52 8.49
N TYR A 15 0.41 -16.33 9.70
CA TYR A 15 0.53 -17.41 10.68
C TYR A 15 -0.85 -17.92 11.14
N GLN A 16 -1.80 -17.02 11.39
CA GLN A 16 -3.14 -17.41 11.83
C GLN A 16 -3.84 -18.35 10.84
N VAL A 17 -3.58 -18.16 9.54
CA VAL A 17 -4.15 -19.01 8.48
C VAL A 17 -3.36 -20.30 8.29
N THR A 18 -2.02 -20.23 8.25
CA THR A 18 -1.18 -21.37 7.87
C THR A 18 -0.73 -22.23 9.05
N GLN A 19 -0.68 -21.65 10.25
CA GLN A 19 -0.11 -22.23 11.47
C GLN A 19 1.39 -22.60 11.34
N GLU A 20 2.07 -22.12 10.30
CA GLU A 20 3.50 -22.35 10.08
C GLU A 20 4.34 -21.27 10.78
N GLU A 21 5.27 -21.69 11.64
CA GLU A 21 6.11 -20.79 12.46
C GLU A 21 6.88 -19.76 11.60
N ARG A 22 7.35 -20.15 10.41
CA ARG A 22 8.10 -19.28 9.49
C ARG A 22 7.31 -18.03 9.06
N TYR A 23 5.99 -18.04 9.17
CA TYR A 23 5.12 -16.90 8.83
C TYR A 23 4.74 -16.06 10.05
N SER A 24 5.24 -16.40 11.23
CA SER A 24 5.10 -15.58 12.43
C SER A 24 6.17 -14.49 12.51
N THR A 25 5.95 -13.45 13.33
CA THR A 25 6.99 -12.44 13.64
C THR A 25 8.26 -13.10 14.19
N ARG A 26 8.10 -14.05 15.11
CA ARG A 26 9.20 -14.78 15.73
C ARG A 26 9.96 -15.62 14.70
N GLY A 27 9.25 -16.37 13.85
CA GLY A 27 9.87 -17.20 12.82
C GLY A 27 10.69 -16.38 11.82
N ARG A 28 10.12 -15.26 11.35
CA ARG A 28 10.84 -14.32 10.46
C ARG A 28 12.08 -13.72 11.10
N ALA A 29 11.98 -13.32 12.38
CA ALA A 29 13.13 -12.81 13.12
C ALA A 29 14.21 -13.88 13.29
N HIS A 30 13.82 -15.14 13.53
CA HIS A 30 14.74 -16.26 13.64
C HIS A 30 15.45 -16.56 12.31
N LEU A 31 14.71 -16.60 11.20
CA LEU A 31 15.31 -16.77 9.86
C LEU A 31 16.35 -15.67 9.55
N LEU A 32 16.06 -14.42 9.88
CA LEU A 32 17.03 -13.33 9.73
C LEU A 32 18.24 -13.49 10.66
N HIS A 33 18.03 -13.95 11.88
CA HIS A 33 19.11 -14.22 12.82
C HIS A 33 20.07 -15.29 12.28
N GLU A 34 19.52 -16.42 11.79
CA GLU A 34 20.32 -17.49 11.17
C GLU A 34 21.05 -17.02 9.91
N MET A 35 20.43 -16.15 9.13
CA MET A 35 21.07 -15.52 7.97
C MET A 35 22.27 -14.66 8.38
N VAL A 36 22.14 -13.85 9.42
CA VAL A 36 23.22 -12.97 9.89
C VAL A 36 24.37 -13.78 10.50
N ARG A 37 24.06 -14.87 11.21
CA ARG A 37 25.09 -15.76 11.74
C ARG A 37 25.82 -16.53 10.65
N GLY A 38 25.15 -16.88 9.56
CA GLY A 38 25.75 -17.60 8.44
C GLY A 38 26.12 -19.06 8.72
N GLU A 39 25.68 -19.62 9.84
CA GLU A 39 25.98 -21.03 10.22
C GLU A 39 25.01 -21.99 9.52
N VAL A 40 23.72 -21.73 9.61
CA VAL A 40 22.65 -22.55 9.01
C VAL A 40 22.30 -22.01 7.63
N ILE A 41 22.01 -20.73 7.54
CA ILE A 41 21.66 -20.02 6.28
C ILE A 41 22.95 -19.38 5.73
N LYS A 42 23.54 -20.01 4.71
CA LYS A 42 24.86 -19.62 4.15
C LYS A 42 24.75 -18.71 2.92
N ASP A 43 23.61 -18.68 2.26
CA ASP A 43 23.36 -17.92 1.03
C ASP A 43 22.91 -16.45 1.28
N GLY A 44 22.83 -16.04 2.55
CA GLY A 44 22.59 -14.67 2.99
C GLY A 44 21.36 -14.05 2.36
N TRP A 45 21.50 -12.87 1.77
CA TRP A 45 20.42 -12.14 1.10
C TRP A 45 19.79 -12.89 -0.09
N ASN A 46 20.41 -13.96 -0.58
CA ASN A 46 19.91 -14.75 -1.69
C ASN A 46 18.95 -15.88 -1.28
N ASN A 47 18.75 -16.05 0.03
CA ASN A 47 17.95 -17.16 0.56
C ASN A 47 16.48 -17.05 0.13
N LYS A 48 15.96 -18.14 -0.46
CA LYS A 48 14.60 -18.21 -0.99
C LYS A 48 13.56 -18.41 0.11
N ASP A 49 13.89 -19.13 1.18
CA ASP A 49 12.94 -19.41 2.27
C ASP A 49 12.63 -18.14 3.06
N ILE A 50 13.65 -17.27 3.22
CA ILE A 50 13.43 -15.94 3.81
C ILE A 50 12.57 -15.09 2.89
N ALA A 51 12.86 -15.07 1.59
CA ALA A 51 12.06 -14.32 0.62
C ALA A 51 10.59 -14.77 0.63
N ASP A 52 10.33 -16.07 0.56
CA ASP A 52 8.98 -16.65 0.65
C ASP A 52 8.29 -16.25 1.96
N SER A 53 8.99 -16.38 3.09
CA SER A 53 8.44 -15.97 4.38
C SER A 53 8.03 -14.49 4.41
N PHE A 54 8.80 -13.61 3.77
CA PHE A 54 8.49 -12.19 3.68
C PHE A 54 7.41 -11.86 2.64
N GLU A 55 7.30 -12.61 1.56
CA GLU A 55 6.19 -12.44 0.60
C GLU A 55 4.84 -12.64 1.27
N HIS A 56 4.73 -13.54 2.23
CA HIS A 56 3.53 -13.77 3.05
C HIS A 56 3.34 -12.74 4.17
N CYS A 57 4.23 -11.77 4.34
CA CYS A 57 4.07 -10.69 5.30
C CYS A 57 3.26 -9.53 4.71
N LEU A 58 2.11 -9.21 5.31
CA LEU A 58 1.23 -8.12 4.86
C LEU A 58 1.75 -6.71 5.21
N SER A 59 2.92 -6.59 5.83
CA SER A 59 3.49 -5.32 6.29
C SER A 59 2.51 -4.46 7.11
N CYS A 60 1.62 -5.09 7.86
CA CYS A 60 0.57 -4.42 8.64
C CYS A 60 1.10 -3.66 9.86
N LYS A 61 2.38 -3.88 10.24
CA LYS A 61 3.05 -3.29 11.41
C LYS A 61 2.44 -3.61 12.78
N ALA A 62 1.48 -4.53 12.86
CA ALA A 62 0.94 -4.98 14.16
C ALA A 62 2.04 -5.56 15.07
N CYS A 63 3.10 -6.14 14.51
CA CYS A 63 4.25 -6.59 15.28
C CYS A 63 4.96 -5.45 16.02
N LYS A 64 5.02 -4.24 15.44
CA LYS A 64 5.64 -3.09 16.10
C LYS A 64 4.85 -2.60 17.31
N THR A 65 3.52 -2.70 17.28
CA THR A 65 2.63 -2.19 18.34
C THR A 65 2.29 -3.25 19.38
N GLU A 66 2.06 -4.49 18.95
CA GLU A 66 1.58 -5.56 19.86
C GLU A 66 2.69 -6.45 20.42
N CYS A 67 3.87 -6.50 19.77
CA CYS A 67 4.99 -7.28 20.26
C CYS A 67 5.64 -6.61 21.48
N PRO A 68 5.83 -7.31 22.60
CA PRO A 68 6.49 -6.74 23.77
C PRO A 68 7.90 -6.21 23.53
N THR A 69 8.61 -6.77 22.53
CA THR A 69 9.94 -6.36 22.11
C THR A 69 9.91 -5.39 20.91
N GLN A 70 8.73 -4.96 20.46
CA GLN A 70 8.51 -3.99 19.39
C GLN A 70 9.25 -4.28 18.08
N VAL A 71 9.34 -5.56 17.71
CA VAL A 71 10.02 -6.00 16.48
C VAL A 71 9.26 -5.50 15.25
N ASP A 72 9.90 -4.72 14.40
CA ASP A 72 9.30 -4.17 13.16
C ASP A 72 9.67 -5.03 11.94
N ILE A 73 8.97 -6.17 11.78
CA ILE A 73 9.18 -7.07 10.64
C ILE A 73 8.89 -6.40 9.30
N ALA A 74 7.99 -5.42 9.25
CA ALA A 74 7.68 -4.72 8.01
C ALA A 74 8.90 -3.92 7.50
N THR A 75 9.66 -3.31 8.40
CA THR A 75 10.92 -2.65 8.05
C THR A 75 11.97 -3.66 7.61
N TYR A 76 12.13 -4.76 8.34
CA TYR A 76 13.08 -5.81 7.95
C TYR A 76 12.73 -6.46 6.60
N LYS A 77 11.43 -6.64 6.30
CA LYS A 77 10.98 -7.06 4.96
C LYS A 77 11.46 -6.09 3.88
N ALA A 78 11.23 -4.80 4.06
CA ALA A 78 11.57 -3.79 3.06
C ALA A 78 13.08 -3.78 2.75
N GLU A 79 13.92 -3.82 3.78
CA GLU A 79 15.38 -3.88 3.67
C GLU A 79 15.83 -5.22 3.03
N PHE A 80 15.28 -6.35 3.49
CA PHE A 80 15.59 -7.64 2.90
C PHE A 80 15.24 -7.69 1.41
N MET A 81 14.04 -7.26 1.03
CA MET A 81 13.60 -7.27 -0.37
C MET A 81 14.43 -6.33 -1.25
N ALA A 82 14.89 -5.20 -0.71
CA ALA A 82 15.81 -4.31 -1.40
C ALA A 82 17.15 -5.00 -1.69
N ALA A 83 17.75 -5.62 -0.68
CA ALA A 83 19.03 -6.33 -0.80
C ALA A 83 18.89 -7.60 -1.66
N HIS A 84 17.85 -8.41 -1.47
CA HIS A 84 17.62 -9.65 -2.21
C HIS A 84 17.52 -9.41 -3.72
N TYR A 85 16.87 -8.31 -4.13
CA TYR A 85 16.72 -7.97 -5.54
C TYR A 85 17.69 -6.90 -6.06
N ALA A 86 18.74 -6.55 -5.31
CA ALA A 86 19.71 -5.55 -5.74
C ALA A 86 20.37 -5.91 -7.08
N ASN A 87 20.72 -7.20 -7.27
CA ASN A 87 21.39 -7.72 -8.46
C ASN A 87 20.56 -8.79 -9.19
N LYS A 88 19.26 -8.87 -8.94
CA LYS A 88 18.36 -9.86 -9.55
C LYS A 88 17.14 -9.18 -10.18
N ARG A 89 16.59 -9.84 -11.20
CA ARG A 89 15.29 -9.43 -11.74
C ARG A 89 14.18 -9.74 -10.71
N ARG A 90 13.33 -8.77 -10.47
CA ARG A 90 12.14 -8.92 -9.62
C ARG A 90 11.03 -9.65 -10.40
N PRO A 91 10.14 -10.37 -9.72
CA PRO A 91 8.90 -10.86 -10.34
C PRO A 91 8.15 -9.73 -11.03
N VAL A 92 7.54 -10.03 -12.17
CA VAL A 92 6.81 -9.03 -12.97
C VAL A 92 5.69 -8.37 -12.16
N SER A 93 5.05 -9.14 -11.26
CA SER A 93 3.99 -8.67 -10.36
C SER A 93 4.43 -7.56 -9.40
N HIS A 94 5.70 -7.51 -9.01
CA HIS A 94 6.21 -6.49 -8.07
C HIS A 94 6.11 -5.07 -8.64
N TYR A 95 6.33 -4.89 -9.95
CA TYR A 95 6.34 -3.57 -10.56
C TYR A 95 4.97 -2.88 -10.54
N PRO A 96 3.89 -3.44 -11.10
CA PRO A 96 2.59 -2.78 -11.09
C PRO A 96 2.01 -2.61 -9.69
N LEU A 97 2.29 -3.55 -8.77
CA LEU A 97 1.82 -3.45 -7.39
C LEU A 97 2.60 -2.38 -6.60
N ALA A 98 3.92 -2.31 -6.75
CA ALA A 98 4.74 -1.28 -6.11
C ALA A 98 4.40 0.13 -6.63
N TYR A 99 4.19 0.27 -7.94
CA TYR A 99 3.92 1.57 -8.59
C TYR A 99 2.42 1.86 -8.75
N ILE A 100 1.54 1.15 -8.06
CA ILE A 100 0.08 1.30 -8.16
C ILE A 100 -0.36 2.75 -7.98
N GLY A 101 0.23 3.48 -7.04
CA GLY A 101 -0.06 4.89 -6.80
C GLY A 101 0.21 5.79 -8.01
N ASN A 102 1.23 5.47 -8.81
CA ASN A 102 1.59 6.23 -10.01
C ASN A 102 0.81 5.77 -11.25
N LEU A 103 0.36 4.51 -11.26
CA LEU A 103 -0.41 3.92 -12.36
C LEU A 103 -1.88 4.32 -12.31
N LEU A 104 -2.50 4.35 -11.15
CA LEU A 104 -3.93 4.64 -10.99
C LEU A 104 -4.37 5.96 -11.62
N PRO A 105 -3.66 7.10 -11.45
CA PRO A 105 -4.04 8.35 -12.11
C PRO A 105 -4.07 8.26 -13.64
N LYS A 106 -3.17 7.44 -14.22
CA LYS A 106 -3.09 7.23 -15.67
C LYS A 106 -4.20 6.31 -16.15
N LEU A 107 -4.41 5.18 -15.47
CA LEU A 107 -5.42 4.19 -15.81
C LEU A 107 -6.84 4.75 -15.66
N SER A 108 -7.10 5.57 -14.66
CA SER A 108 -8.43 6.13 -14.41
C SER A 108 -8.88 7.15 -15.47
N ARG A 109 -7.97 7.69 -16.29
CA ARG A 109 -8.35 8.49 -17.47
C ARG A 109 -9.12 7.68 -18.50
N PHE A 110 -8.88 6.37 -18.53
CA PHE A 110 -9.49 5.42 -19.45
C PHE A 110 -10.26 4.33 -18.70
N SER A 111 -10.89 4.69 -17.58
CA SER A 111 -11.55 3.75 -16.65
C SER A 111 -12.54 2.81 -17.35
N GLY A 112 -13.33 3.30 -18.30
CA GLY A 112 -14.27 2.48 -19.07
C GLY A 112 -13.59 1.37 -19.85
N LEU A 113 -12.53 1.72 -20.60
CA LEU A 113 -11.74 0.75 -21.40
C LEU A 113 -11.01 -0.23 -20.47
N VAL A 114 -10.37 0.26 -19.40
CA VAL A 114 -9.67 -0.58 -18.43
C VAL A 114 -10.63 -1.56 -17.78
N ASN A 115 -11.80 -1.12 -17.35
CA ASN A 115 -12.82 -1.97 -16.73
C ASN A 115 -13.37 -3.02 -17.71
N MET A 116 -13.51 -2.67 -18.98
CA MET A 116 -13.93 -3.61 -20.03
C MET A 116 -12.86 -4.70 -20.23
N LEU A 117 -11.61 -4.32 -20.36
CA LEU A 117 -10.49 -5.27 -20.52
C LEU A 117 -10.30 -6.17 -19.29
N GLN A 118 -10.49 -5.64 -18.09
CA GLN A 118 -10.40 -6.40 -16.83
C GLN A 118 -11.50 -7.48 -16.72
N SER A 119 -12.67 -7.25 -17.33
CA SER A 119 -13.81 -8.16 -17.23
C SER A 119 -13.70 -9.36 -18.19
N GLY A 120 -12.76 -9.33 -19.16
CA GLY A 120 -12.60 -10.33 -20.19
C GLY A 120 -11.43 -11.29 -19.97
N ILE A 121 -11.06 -12.00 -21.05
CA ILE A 121 -9.93 -12.95 -21.09
C ILE A 121 -8.61 -12.23 -20.73
N ILE A 122 -8.44 -10.98 -21.18
CA ILE A 122 -7.26 -10.16 -20.89
C ILE A 122 -7.11 -9.95 -19.37
N GLY A 123 -8.20 -9.70 -18.66
CA GLY A 123 -8.18 -9.55 -17.21
C GLY A 123 -7.75 -10.82 -16.48
N LYS A 124 -8.23 -11.98 -16.91
CA LYS A 124 -7.82 -13.29 -16.36
C LYS A 124 -6.34 -13.57 -16.61
N LEU A 125 -5.85 -13.28 -17.82
CA LEU A 125 -4.43 -13.40 -18.14
C LEU A 125 -3.57 -12.47 -17.30
N ALA A 126 -3.99 -11.22 -17.16
CA ALA A 126 -3.30 -10.25 -16.30
C ALA A 126 -3.26 -10.71 -14.84
N GLN A 127 -4.36 -11.25 -14.30
CA GLN A 127 -4.38 -11.83 -12.94
C GLN A 127 -3.37 -12.98 -12.80
N HIS A 128 -3.33 -13.89 -13.78
CA HIS A 128 -2.40 -15.01 -13.77
C HIS A 128 -0.92 -14.52 -13.77
N VAL A 129 -0.58 -13.59 -14.67
CA VAL A 129 0.78 -13.02 -14.77
C VAL A 129 1.17 -12.26 -13.50
N LEU A 130 0.21 -11.61 -12.85
CA LEU A 130 0.42 -10.88 -11.60
C LEU A 130 0.36 -11.77 -10.35
N GLY A 131 0.12 -13.07 -10.50
CA GLY A 131 -0.02 -14.00 -9.37
C GLY A 131 -1.22 -13.68 -8.46
N LEU A 132 -2.26 -13.02 -9.01
CA LEU A 132 -3.47 -12.68 -8.27
C LEU A 132 -4.50 -13.81 -8.36
N SER A 133 -5.28 -14.00 -7.29
CA SER A 133 -6.33 -15.02 -7.28
C SER A 133 -7.34 -14.79 -8.40
N SER A 134 -7.64 -15.84 -9.15
CA SER A 134 -8.67 -15.84 -10.21
C SER A 134 -10.11 -15.90 -9.66
N GLU A 135 -10.28 -16.26 -8.39
CA GLU A 135 -11.59 -16.37 -7.75
C GLU A 135 -12.26 -15.00 -7.54
N LYS A 136 -11.45 -13.97 -7.34
CA LYS A 136 -11.93 -12.60 -7.17
C LYS A 136 -11.54 -11.76 -8.37
N GLY A 137 -12.53 -11.12 -9.00
CA GLY A 137 -12.27 -10.17 -10.08
C GLY A 137 -11.41 -8.99 -9.62
N LEU A 138 -10.68 -8.37 -10.55
CA LEU A 138 -9.96 -7.14 -10.28
C LEU A 138 -10.94 -6.01 -9.88
N PRO A 139 -10.60 -5.14 -8.93
CA PRO A 139 -11.46 -4.04 -8.54
C PRO A 139 -11.66 -3.08 -9.72
N LYS A 140 -12.91 -2.68 -9.96
CA LYS A 140 -13.26 -1.76 -11.04
C LYS A 140 -12.89 -0.33 -10.67
N LEU A 141 -12.27 0.38 -11.60
CA LEU A 141 -12.01 1.82 -11.47
C LEU A 141 -13.32 2.59 -11.51
N ALA A 142 -13.43 3.61 -10.67
CA ALA A 142 -14.58 4.52 -10.71
C ALA A 142 -14.59 5.30 -12.04
N PRO A 143 -15.77 5.63 -12.58
CA PRO A 143 -15.91 6.44 -13.79
C PRO A 143 -15.28 7.83 -13.65
N GLN A 144 -15.28 8.37 -12.44
CA GLN A 144 -14.69 9.65 -12.08
C GLN A 144 -13.91 9.51 -10.78
N SER A 145 -12.64 9.96 -10.74
CA SER A 145 -11.87 10.02 -9.50
C SER A 145 -12.40 11.11 -8.56
N PHE A 146 -12.11 10.94 -7.26
CA PHE A 146 -12.48 11.97 -6.27
C PHE A 146 -11.83 13.32 -6.55
N THR A 147 -10.56 13.36 -6.96
CA THR A 147 -9.88 14.62 -7.31
C THR A 147 -10.52 15.31 -8.52
N ASN A 148 -11.01 14.56 -9.50
CA ASN A 148 -11.77 15.13 -10.62
C ASN A 148 -13.15 15.65 -10.18
N TRP A 149 -13.78 14.96 -9.23
CA TRP A 149 -15.00 15.47 -8.60
C TRP A 149 -14.73 16.75 -7.80
N ALA A 150 -13.66 16.76 -6.98
CA ALA A 150 -13.25 17.93 -6.20
C ALA A 150 -12.99 19.15 -7.08
N LYS A 151 -12.31 18.96 -8.22
CA LYS A 151 -12.09 20.03 -9.20
C LYS A 151 -13.38 20.69 -9.70
N LYS A 152 -14.46 19.90 -9.87
CA LYS A 152 -15.74 20.38 -10.39
C LYS A 152 -16.63 21.00 -9.31
N ASN A 153 -16.49 20.56 -8.06
CA ASN A 153 -17.42 20.88 -6.98
C ASN A 153 -16.85 21.79 -5.88
N ALA A 154 -15.54 22.11 -5.96
CA ALA A 154 -14.92 23.00 -5.00
C ALA A 154 -15.49 24.43 -5.11
N PHE A 155 -15.77 25.06 -3.97
CA PHE A 155 -16.23 26.46 -3.91
C PHE A 155 -15.14 27.44 -4.34
N ARG A 156 -13.91 27.11 -4.01
CA ARG A 156 -12.71 27.88 -4.38
C ARG A 156 -11.56 26.98 -4.73
N GLN A 157 -10.64 27.53 -5.50
CA GLN A 157 -9.40 26.87 -5.87
C GLN A 157 -8.25 27.86 -5.69
N ASP A 158 -7.28 27.47 -4.88
CA ASP A 158 -5.98 28.13 -4.84
C ASP A 158 -4.94 27.30 -5.64
N PRO A 159 -3.68 27.73 -5.76
CA PRO A 159 -2.67 26.98 -6.52
C PRO A 159 -2.50 25.52 -6.09
N GLN A 160 -2.61 25.25 -4.78
CA GLN A 160 -2.31 23.94 -4.20
C GLN A 160 -3.54 23.09 -3.89
N PHE A 161 -4.71 23.73 -3.58
CA PHE A 161 -5.87 23.03 -3.04
C PHE A 161 -7.19 23.33 -3.76
N TYR A 162 -8.09 22.34 -3.77
CA TYR A 162 -9.53 22.49 -3.94
C TYR A 162 -10.13 22.71 -2.56
N ARG A 163 -10.92 23.79 -2.37
CA ARG A 163 -11.46 24.16 -1.08
C ARG A 163 -12.99 24.09 -1.04
N PHE A 164 -13.49 23.53 0.06
CA PHE A 164 -14.93 23.40 0.36
C PHE A 164 -15.23 24.08 1.69
N GLY A 165 -16.43 24.70 1.80
CA GLY A 165 -16.86 25.37 3.04
C GLY A 165 -16.47 26.85 3.13
N ALA A 166 -16.86 27.49 4.23
CA ALA A 166 -16.63 28.91 4.49
C ALA A 166 -15.16 29.17 4.95
N GLN A 167 -14.67 30.40 4.71
CA GLN A 167 -13.26 30.75 4.99
C GLN A 167 -12.93 30.91 6.46
N ASP A 168 -13.91 31.29 7.24
CA ASP A 168 -13.82 31.55 8.67
C ASP A 168 -13.82 30.28 9.55
N GLN A 169 -14.07 29.12 8.93
CA GLN A 169 -14.07 27.84 9.62
C GLN A 169 -12.69 27.22 9.75
N PRO A 170 -12.42 26.44 10.82
CA PRO A 170 -11.18 25.69 10.97
C PRO A 170 -10.94 24.78 9.76
N MET A 171 -9.72 24.82 9.20
CA MET A 171 -9.36 24.07 8.00
C MET A 171 -8.85 22.68 8.33
N VAL A 172 -9.37 21.68 7.63
CA VAL A 172 -8.89 20.28 7.63
C VAL A 172 -8.40 19.91 6.24
N VAL A 173 -7.20 19.35 6.15
CA VAL A 173 -6.68 18.78 4.90
C VAL A 173 -7.15 17.34 4.80
N LEU A 174 -7.97 17.04 3.77
CA LEU A 174 -8.41 15.69 3.47
C LEU A 174 -7.42 15.04 2.49
N TRP A 175 -6.74 14.01 2.95
CA TRP A 175 -5.85 13.21 2.11
C TRP A 175 -6.63 12.30 1.17
N ALA A 176 -6.53 12.55 -0.13
CA ALA A 176 -7.12 11.70 -1.16
C ALA A 176 -6.18 10.52 -1.46
N ASP A 177 -6.26 9.45 -0.66
CA ASP A 177 -5.44 8.26 -0.87
C ASP A 177 -5.72 7.62 -2.23
N SER A 178 -4.69 6.95 -2.81
CA SER A 178 -4.75 6.43 -4.17
C SER A 178 -5.88 5.43 -4.38
N VAL A 179 -6.22 4.60 -3.38
CA VAL A 179 -7.26 3.57 -3.50
C VAL A 179 -8.65 4.20 -3.51
N ASN A 180 -8.99 4.99 -2.49
CA ASN A 180 -10.30 5.63 -2.41
C ASN A 180 -10.50 6.67 -3.50
N ASN A 181 -9.45 7.41 -3.89
CA ASN A 181 -9.53 8.37 -4.98
C ASN A 181 -10.01 7.74 -6.30
N HIS A 182 -9.52 6.54 -6.63
CA HIS A 182 -9.75 5.93 -7.94
C HIS A 182 -10.75 4.77 -7.97
N TYR A 183 -10.98 4.09 -6.84
CA TYR A 183 -11.90 2.96 -6.76
C TYR A 183 -13.19 3.29 -6.01
N ARG A 184 -13.12 4.13 -4.96
CA ARG A 184 -14.27 4.43 -4.07
C ARG A 184 -14.39 5.93 -3.77
N PRO A 185 -14.48 6.80 -4.78
CA PRO A 185 -14.51 8.25 -4.59
C PRO A 185 -15.67 8.73 -3.70
N GLN A 186 -16.77 7.99 -3.65
CA GLN A 186 -17.93 8.30 -2.81
C GLN A 186 -17.59 8.30 -1.30
N LEU A 187 -16.60 7.54 -0.86
CA LEU A 187 -16.15 7.56 0.54
C LEU A 187 -15.51 8.91 0.89
N LEU A 188 -14.65 9.42 0.01
CA LEU A 188 -14.02 10.73 0.20
C LEU A 188 -15.02 11.88 0.05
N GLN A 189 -16.02 11.75 -0.84
CA GLN A 189 -17.13 12.70 -0.95
C GLN A 189 -17.95 12.75 0.34
N SER A 190 -18.25 11.59 0.91
CA SER A 190 -18.94 11.50 2.20
C SER A 190 -18.11 12.11 3.33
N ALA A 191 -16.79 11.92 3.33
CA ALA A 191 -15.88 12.53 4.29
C ALA A 191 -15.91 14.07 4.19
N VAL A 192 -15.87 14.63 2.98
CA VAL A 192 -16.05 16.08 2.77
C VAL A 192 -17.36 16.55 3.38
N ASN A 193 -18.48 15.87 3.09
CA ASN A 193 -19.80 16.26 3.59
C ASN A 193 -19.89 16.20 5.12
N VAL A 194 -19.30 15.19 5.76
CA VAL A 194 -19.26 15.07 7.22
C VAL A 194 -18.46 16.23 7.83
N LEU A 195 -17.27 16.51 7.30
CA LEU A 195 -16.42 17.59 7.79
C LEU A 195 -17.09 18.97 7.63
N LEU A 196 -17.76 19.22 6.50
CA LEU A 196 -18.50 20.45 6.29
C LEU A 196 -19.65 20.60 7.29
N LYS A 197 -20.44 19.54 7.52
CA LYS A 197 -21.51 19.54 8.53
C LYS A 197 -20.99 19.71 9.96
N SER A 198 -19.74 19.32 10.22
CA SER A 198 -19.06 19.52 11.51
C SER A 198 -18.47 20.93 11.66
N GLY A 199 -18.74 21.85 10.74
CA GLY A 199 -18.27 23.24 10.81
C GLY A 199 -16.81 23.42 10.41
N HIS A 200 -16.26 22.56 9.53
CA HIS A 200 -14.88 22.68 9.06
C HIS A 200 -14.82 23.08 7.59
N GLN A 201 -13.81 23.86 7.23
CA GLN A 201 -13.38 24.01 5.85
C GLN A 201 -12.53 22.80 5.46
N VAL A 202 -12.76 22.24 4.26
CA VAL A 202 -12.00 21.10 3.75
C VAL A 202 -11.09 21.52 2.60
N ALA A 203 -9.81 21.20 2.69
CA ALA A 203 -8.85 21.38 1.62
C ALA A 203 -8.42 20.02 1.08
N VAL A 204 -8.43 19.86 -0.25
CA VAL A 204 -7.99 18.66 -0.97
C VAL A 204 -6.87 19.05 -1.90
N ALA A 205 -5.71 18.41 -1.77
CA ALA A 205 -4.55 18.70 -2.61
C ALA A 205 -4.85 18.45 -4.09
N LYS A 206 -4.44 19.36 -4.96
CA LYS A 206 -4.52 19.21 -6.42
C LYS A 206 -3.50 18.20 -6.94
N GLN A 207 -2.32 18.20 -6.34
CA GLN A 207 -1.29 17.25 -6.65
C GLN A 207 -1.65 15.87 -6.09
N HIS A 208 -1.41 14.83 -6.89
CA HIS A 208 -1.59 13.47 -6.42
C HIS A 208 -0.38 13.05 -5.59
N PHE A 209 -0.62 12.70 -4.34
CA PHE A 209 0.38 12.16 -3.43
C PHE A 209 0.08 10.68 -3.14
N CYS A 210 1.05 9.81 -3.39
CA CYS A 210 1.02 8.44 -2.91
C CYS A 210 1.86 8.35 -1.64
N CYS A 211 1.37 7.62 -0.63
CA CYS A 211 2.11 7.46 0.64
C CYS A 211 3.44 6.69 0.52
N GLY A 212 3.77 6.15 -0.66
CA GLY A 212 4.99 5.40 -0.90
C GLY A 212 5.02 3.99 -0.28
N ARG A 213 4.00 3.60 0.51
CA ARG A 213 3.97 2.29 1.18
C ARG A 213 4.12 1.11 0.23
N PRO A 214 3.46 1.02 -0.93
CA PRO A 214 3.66 -0.08 -1.86
C PRO A 214 5.11 -0.18 -2.35
N LEU A 215 5.75 0.93 -2.67
CA LEU A 215 7.16 0.97 -3.05
C LEU A 215 8.06 0.43 -1.93
N TYR A 216 7.82 0.90 -0.70
CA TYR A 216 8.56 0.47 0.48
C TYR A 216 8.39 -1.04 0.74
N GLU A 217 7.16 -1.55 0.66
CA GLU A 217 6.83 -2.95 0.90
C GLU A 217 7.55 -3.91 -0.06
N TYR A 218 7.69 -3.52 -1.32
CA TYR A 218 8.42 -4.28 -2.34
C TYR A 218 9.93 -3.98 -2.37
N GLY A 219 10.48 -3.19 -1.43
CA GLY A 219 11.91 -2.88 -1.32
C GLY A 219 12.42 -1.92 -2.40
N PHE A 220 11.57 -1.04 -2.96
CA PHE A 220 11.98 0.08 -3.81
C PHE A 220 12.27 1.30 -2.94
N LEU A 221 13.26 1.18 -2.04
CA LEU A 221 13.50 2.15 -0.95
C LEU A 221 13.83 3.56 -1.44
N ALA A 222 14.68 3.68 -2.46
CA ALA A 222 15.04 4.99 -3.02
C ALA A 222 13.83 5.72 -3.61
N GLN A 223 12.93 4.98 -4.29
CA GLN A 223 11.70 5.53 -4.85
C GLN A 223 10.69 5.87 -3.76
N ALA A 224 10.60 5.04 -2.71
CA ALA A 224 9.75 5.29 -1.55
C ALA A 224 10.21 6.57 -0.81
N LEU A 225 11.51 6.74 -0.60
CA LEU A 225 12.08 7.95 0.01
C LEU A 225 11.76 9.19 -0.83
N LYS A 226 11.99 9.12 -2.15
CA LYS A 226 11.64 10.23 -3.06
C LYS A 226 10.16 10.61 -2.98
N GLN A 227 9.28 9.62 -2.84
CA GLN A 227 7.84 9.87 -2.70
C GLN A 227 7.51 10.54 -1.36
N LEU A 228 8.18 10.17 -0.27
CA LEU A 228 8.02 10.80 1.04
C LEU A 228 8.52 12.25 1.03
N THR A 229 9.67 12.52 0.40
CA THR A 229 10.19 13.88 0.24
C THR A 229 9.18 14.77 -0.48
N LEU A 230 8.58 14.29 -1.58
CA LEU A 230 7.53 15.04 -2.28
C LEU A 230 6.31 15.39 -1.41
N ILE A 231 5.98 14.57 -0.41
CA ILE A 231 4.89 14.85 0.52
C ILE A 231 5.29 15.92 1.54
N LEU A 232 6.55 15.91 1.98
CA LEU A 232 7.05 16.85 2.99
C LEU A 232 7.29 18.25 2.41
N ASP A 233 7.63 18.31 1.13
CA ASP A 233 7.95 19.57 0.44
C ASP A 233 6.70 20.23 -0.20
N GLY A 234 5.58 19.56 -0.30
CA GLY A 234 4.33 20.00 -0.97
C GLY A 234 3.20 20.25 0.01
#